data_c285475bb5a5d928b73c8db1f3d9bfcf
#
_entry.id   c285475bb5a5d928b73c8db1f3d9bfcf
#
_cell.length_a   1.000
_cell.length_b   1.000
_cell.length_c   1.000
_cell.angle_alpha   90.00
_cell.angle_beta   90.00
_cell.angle_gamma   90.00
#
_symmetry.space_group_name_H-M   'P 1'
#
loop_
_entity.id
_entity.type
_entity.pdbx_description
1 polymer ?
#
loop_
_entity_poly.entity_id
_entity_poly.type
_entity_poly.pdbx_seq_one_letter_code
_entity_poly.pdbx_strand_id
1 'polypeptide(L)'
;MSWKYRPHRSTLKESMKECREFDSLADMFEYVASEWSIHKFDLSIKYVCDDNRIGWCPTYYICTDTFDTKTYHEIPQCIGMCTEVE
;
A
#
# COMPACT_ATOMS: atom_id res chain seq x y z
N MET A 1 -3.51 -15.48 9.36
CA MET A 1 -2.85 -14.17 9.14
C MET A 1 -3.69 -13.34 8.20
N SER A 2 -3.79 -12.07 8.49
CA SER A 2 -4.53 -11.14 7.63
C SER A 2 -3.68 -9.90 7.36
N TRP A 3 -4.14 -9.07 6.44
CA TRP A 3 -3.45 -7.84 6.07
C TRP A 3 -4.41 -6.68 6.20
N LYS A 4 -3.97 -5.61 6.84
CA LYS A 4 -4.69 -4.34 6.87
C LYS A 4 -4.09 -3.40 5.86
N TYR A 5 -4.95 -2.71 5.13
CA TYR A 5 -4.58 -1.75 4.11
C TYR A 5 -5.24 -0.41 4.39
N ARG A 6 -4.51 0.67 4.16
CA ARG A 6 -5.06 2.01 4.12
C ARG A 6 -4.49 2.76 2.92
N PRO A 7 -5.31 3.53 2.19
CA PRO A 7 -4.81 4.32 1.08
C PRO A 7 -3.98 5.50 1.58
N HIS A 8 -3.11 6.00 0.72
CA HIS A 8 -2.37 7.22 1.02
C HIS A 8 -3.30 8.43 0.88
N ARG A 9 -3.43 9.21 1.96
CA ARG A 9 -4.28 10.41 1.99
C ARG A 9 -3.52 11.55 2.64
N SER A 10 -4.11 12.75 2.59
CA SER A 10 -3.50 13.96 3.14
C SER A 10 -3.27 13.90 4.65
N THR A 11 -4.16 13.22 5.37
CA THR A 11 -4.05 13.07 6.82
C THR A 11 -4.19 11.61 7.21
N LEU A 12 -3.63 11.26 8.36
CA LEU A 12 -3.77 9.93 8.93
C LEU A 12 -5.24 9.59 9.19
N LYS A 13 -6.01 10.57 9.67
CA LYS A 13 -7.43 10.38 9.96
C LYS A 13 -8.21 9.96 8.71
N GLU A 14 -7.98 10.63 7.58
CA GLU A 14 -8.63 10.29 6.32
C GLU A 14 -8.21 8.91 5.84
N SER A 15 -6.93 8.60 5.94
CA SER A 15 -6.38 7.31 5.57
C SER A 15 -7.01 6.17 6.39
N MET A 16 -7.13 6.35 7.70
CA MET A 16 -7.67 5.33 8.59
C MET A 16 -9.17 5.10 8.40
N LYS A 17 -9.92 6.09 7.94
CA LYS A 17 -11.35 5.91 7.63
C LYS A 17 -11.57 4.91 6.52
N GLU A 18 -10.61 4.76 5.61
CA GLU A 18 -10.69 3.86 4.47
C GLU A 18 -9.89 2.57 4.69
N CYS A 19 -9.50 2.30 5.93
CA CYS A 19 -8.77 1.09 6.28
C CYS A 19 -9.63 -0.15 6.02
N ARG A 20 -9.03 -1.16 5.38
CA ARG A 20 -9.68 -2.43 5.07
C ARG A 20 -8.79 -3.59 5.47
N GLU A 21 -9.40 -4.74 5.73
CA GLU A 21 -8.68 -5.96 6.08
C GLU A 21 -8.93 -7.03 5.04
N PHE A 22 -7.89 -7.78 4.73
CA PHE A 22 -7.91 -8.86 3.74
C PHE A 22 -7.30 -10.13 4.33
N ASP A 23 -7.80 -11.27 3.88
CA ASP A 23 -7.32 -12.57 4.37
C ASP A 23 -5.92 -12.91 3.84
N SER A 24 -5.53 -12.37 2.70
CA SER A 24 -4.22 -12.62 2.11
C SER A 24 -3.66 -11.40 1.42
N LEU A 25 -2.35 -11.40 1.22
CA LEU A 25 -1.67 -10.35 0.48
C LEU A 25 -2.16 -10.30 -0.98
N ALA A 26 -2.42 -11.46 -1.57
CA ALA A 26 -2.93 -11.54 -2.93
C ALA A 26 -4.30 -10.85 -3.08
N ASP A 27 -5.21 -11.08 -2.14
CA ASP A 27 -6.52 -10.44 -2.14
C ASP A 27 -6.39 -8.92 -1.99
N MET A 28 -5.49 -8.46 -1.13
CA MET A 28 -5.22 -7.05 -0.96
C MET A 28 -4.69 -6.43 -2.25
N PHE A 29 -3.76 -7.08 -2.92
CA PHE A 29 -3.19 -6.58 -4.18
C PHE A 29 -4.24 -6.53 -5.29
N GLU A 30 -5.14 -7.51 -5.37
CA GLU A 30 -6.22 -7.47 -6.35
C GLU A 30 -7.15 -6.29 -6.13
N TYR A 31 -7.51 -6.02 -4.88
CA TYR A 31 -8.33 -4.87 -4.54
C TYR A 31 -7.65 -3.55 -4.90
N VAL A 32 -6.39 -3.39 -4.50
CA VAL A 32 -5.63 -2.15 -4.74
C VAL A 32 -5.42 -1.93 -6.24
N ALA A 33 -5.07 -2.98 -6.97
CA ALA A 33 -4.89 -2.90 -8.42
C ALA A 33 -6.18 -2.48 -9.12
N SER A 34 -7.32 -3.02 -8.69
CA SER A 34 -8.63 -2.65 -9.24
C SER A 34 -8.95 -1.19 -8.98
N GLU A 35 -8.71 -0.71 -7.75
CA GLU A 35 -8.95 0.69 -7.39
C GLU A 35 -8.14 1.67 -8.22
N TRP A 36 -6.90 1.32 -8.53
CA TRP A 36 -5.98 2.19 -9.23
C TRP A 36 -5.89 1.91 -10.73
N SER A 37 -6.66 0.93 -11.22
CA SER A 37 -6.67 0.53 -12.64
C SER A 37 -5.28 0.15 -13.15
N ILE A 38 -4.52 -0.56 -12.33
CA ILE A 38 -3.18 -1.05 -12.67
C ILE A 38 -3.15 -2.57 -12.55
N HIS A 39 -2.10 -3.18 -13.06
CA HIS A 39 -1.93 -4.63 -12.99
C HIS A 39 -1.35 -5.02 -11.61
N LYS A 40 -1.90 -6.07 -10.99
CA LYS A 40 -1.44 -6.50 -9.66
C LYS A 40 0.04 -6.88 -9.61
N PHE A 41 0.63 -7.30 -10.73
CA PHE A 41 2.05 -7.62 -10.80
C PHE A 41 2.96 -6.40 -10.81
N ASP A 42 2.39 -5.21 -11.01
CA ASP A 42 3.12 -3.95 -10.92
C ASP A 42 3.18 -3.40 -9.50
N LEU A 43 2.53 -4.10 -8.56
CA LEU A 43 2.53 -3.71 -7.16
C LEU A 43 3.66 -4.41 -6.41
N SER A 44 4.26 -3.68 -5.48
CA SER A 44 5.24 -4.22 -4.55
C SER A 44 5.02 -3.63 -3.17
N ILE A 45 5.55 -4.29 -2.14
CA ILE A 45 5.55 -3.73 -0.80
C ILE A 45 6.98 -3.45 -0.38
N LYS A 46 7.17 -2.36 0.36
CA LYS A 46 8.48 -1.96 0.86
C LYS A 46 8.36 -1.61 2.33
N TYR A 47 9.19 -2.26 3.15
CA TYR A 47 9.26 -1.95 4.57
C TYR A 47 9.69 -0.50 4.78
N VAL A 48 9.01 0.19 5.67
CA VAL A 48 9.32 1.59 5.95
C VAL A 48 9.69 1.77 7.42
N CYS A 49 8.79 1.41 8.32
CA CYS A 49 8.97 1.64 9.75
C CYS A 49 7.85 0.94 10.54
N ASP A 50 7.95 1.06 11.83
CA ASP A 50 6.85 0.69 12.73
C ASP A 50 6.04 1.94 13.04
N ASP A 51 4.76 1.92 12.75
CA ASP A 51 3.89 3.05 13.07
C ASP A 51 3.21 2.81 14.41
N ASN A 52 3.86 3.30 15.46
CA ASN A 52 3.38 3.11 16.83
C ASN A 52 2.09 3.88 17.13
N ARG A 53 1.77 4.91 16.32
CA ARG A 53 0.55 5.73 16.55
C ARG A 53 -0.72 4.93 16.33
N ILE A 54 -0.68 3.95 15.44
CA ILE A 54 -1.84 3.14 15.08
C ILE A 54 -1.61 1.65 15.31
N GLY A 55 -0.48 1.29 15.92
CA GLY A 55 -0.15 -0.11 16.19
C GLY A 55 0.24 -0.91 14.96
N TRP A 56 0.62 -0.28 13.88
CA TRP A 56 1.07 -0.95 12.66
C TRP A 56 2.57 -1.23 12.75
N CYS A 57 2.88 -2.46 13.06
CA CYS A 57 4.25 -2.91 13.27
C CYS A 57 4.42 -4.32 12.70
N PRO A 58 5.10 -4.50 11.57
CA PRO A 58 5.74 -3.48 10.73
C PRO A 58 4.78 -2.77 9.77
N THR A 59 5.19 -1.60 9.28
CA THR A 59 4.46 -0.86 8.25
C THR A 59 5.19 -0.97 6.92
N TYR A 60 4.43 -1.27 5.87
CA TYR A 60 4.96 -1.35 4.51
C TYR A 60 4.26 -0.33 3.62
N TYR A 61 4.99 0.27 2.69
CA TYR A 61 4.39 1.01 1.59
C TYR A 61 3.97 0.05 0.50
N ILE A 62 2.79 0.29 -0.08
CA ILE A 62 2.37 -0.35 -1.33
C ILE A 62 2.79 0.58 -2.45
N CYS A 63 3.67 0.09 -3.31
CA CYS A 63 4.29 0.90 -4.34
C CYS A 63 3.94 0.35 -5.72
N THR A 64 3.84 1.24 -6.68
CA THR A 64 3.81 0.88 -8.09
C THR A 64 4.98 1.57 -8.78
N ASP A 65 5.64 0.85 -9.67
CA ASP A 65 6.73 1.41 -10.45
C ASP A 65 6.15 2.10 -11.68
N THR A 66 6.40 3.40 -11.79
CA THR A 66 5.98 4.20 -12.93
C THR A 66 7.22 4.67 -13.68
N PHE A 67 7.23 4.46 -14.98
CA PHE A 67 8.32 4.95 -15.80
C PHE A 67 8.07 6.40 -16.18
N ASP A 68 9.00 7.28 -15.79
CA ASP A 68 8.95 8.68 -16.18
C ASP A 68 9.61 8.86 -17.54
N THR A 69 8.80 9.13 -18.55
CA THR A 69 9.30 9.31 -19.93
C THR A 69 10.12 10.58 -20.10
N LYS A 70 10.03 11.53 -19.20
CA LYS A 70 10.81 12.77 -19.26
C LYS A 70 12.24 12.58 -18.78
N THR A 71 12.42 11.80 -17.70
CA THR A 71 13.72 11.56 -17.10
C THR A 71 14.31 10.21 -17.44
N TYR A 72 13.51 9.30 -18.03
CA TYR A 72 13.85 7.91 -18.31
C TYR A 72 14.22 7.11 -17.07
N HIS A 73 13.63 7.46 -15.92
CA HIS A 73 13.81 6.74 -14.67
C HIS A 73 12.50 6.13 -14.20
N GLU A 74 12.60 4.95 -13.57
CA GLU A 74 11.48 4.39 -12.83
C GLU A 74 11.30 5.15 -11.53
N ILE A 75 10.09 5.63 -11.29
CA ILE A 75 9.74 6.35 -10.08
C ILE A 75 8.75 5.50 -9.29
N PRO A 76 9.17 4.92 -8.16
CA PRO A 76 8.22 4.22 -7.30
C PRO A 76 7.23 5.22 -6.71
N GLN A 77 5.95 4.92 -6.83
CA GLN A 77 4.88 5.73 -6.23
C GLN A 77 4.24 4.96 -5.09
N CYS A 78 4.15 5.61 -3.93
CA CYS A 78 3.42 5.07 -2.81
C CYS A 78 1.93 5.37 -2.99
N ILE A 79 1.12 4.33 -3.11
CA ILE A 79 -0.32 4.47 -3.28
C ILE A 79 -1.09 4.08 -2.02
N GLY A 80 -0.42 3.49 -1.05
CA GLY A 80 -1.04 3.12 0.21
C GLY A 80 -0.04 2.47 1.15
N MET A 81 -0.54 2.04 2.29
CA MET A 81 0.26 1.37 3.31
C MET A 81 -0.46 0.13 3.80
N CYS A 82 0.30 -0.84 4.26
CA CYS A 82 -0.26 -2.07 4.80
C CYS A 82 0.55 -2.60 5.96
N THR A 83 -0.06 -3.48 6.73
CA THR A 83 0.61 -4.22 7.79
C THR A 83 0.04 -5.63 7.85
N GLU A 84 0.87 -6.59 8.20
CA GLU A 84 0.42 -7.95 8.44
C GLU A 84 -0.10 -8.08 9.86
N VAL A 85 -1.23 -8.74 10.03
CA VAL A 85 -1.87 -8.97 11.33
C VAL A 85 -1.93 -10.46 11.59
N GLU A 86 -1.43 -10.86 12.71
CA GLU A 86 -1.47 -12.27 13.14
C GLU A 86 -2.79 -12.63 13.80
#